data_a733651c3f72231888b4cf4d6ccf4081
#
_entry.id   a733651c3f72231888b4cf4d6ccf4081
#
_cell.length_a   1.000
_cell.length_b   1.000
_cell.length_c   1.000
_cell.angle_alpha   90.00
_cell.angle_beta   90.00
_cell.angle_gamma   90.00
#
_symmetry.space_group_name_H-M   'P 1'
#
loop_
_entity.id
_entity.type
_entity.pdbx_description
1 polymer ?
#
loop_
_entity_poly.entity_id
_entity_poly.type
_entity_poly.pdbx_seq_one_letter_code
_entity_poly.pdbx_strand_id
1 'polypeptide(L)'
;MASAEELVKKVEAGAEVEDSKPQEAVATYRDVIFGAGGSDGDSIKAKESASDKLSKRYAKLEDAPALRTLLTELRPLFATVPKAKTAKIVRNIIDILAGVPGFDDLQVELCKEQVAWARAEKRTFLRHRVELRLSGLYLDMKAFQDALKLIGHLAFEVKKLDDKLLLVDIHLLESKIHYALRNMPKAKAALTAARTNANAIYVPPSLQCVIDLQSGILHAEEKDYKTAYSYFFEAFEQLNNLDDSARAVAALKYMLMCKVMCNQAEDVASLISSKGGLKHQGETLDAMKAVAAAYTKRSLKDLQATLTSYEAQLGDDPIIAAHLGALQDSLMEQNLLRVIEPFSTVEIAHVAKLIDLPLAEVETKLSQMILDGKFEGILDQGAGCLIVYDDGAPNTMYKATLETISNMDRVVDSLMAKSSKIVA
;
A
#
# COMPACT_ATOMS: atom_id res chain seq x y z
N MET A 1 -2.94 -45.99 25.64
CA MET A 1 -2.51 -44.66 25.20
C MET A 1 -1.88 -44.84 23.83
N ALA A 2 -2.38 -44.15 22.79
CA ALA A 2 -1.79 -44.26 21.48
C ALA A 2 -0.36 -43.70 21.50
N SER A 3 0.61 -44.41 20.93
CA SER A 3 1.99 -43.92 20.85
C SER A 3 2.09 -42.69 19.93
N ALA A 4 3.08 -41.84 20.16
CA ALA A 4 3.29 -40.65 19.33
C ALA A 4 3.42 -41.02 17.84
N GLU A 5 4.02 -42.18 17.53
CA GLU A 5 4.16 -42.72 16.17
C GLU A 5 2.81 -43.11 15.55
N GLU A 6 1.87 -43.67 16.33
CA GLU A 6 0.53 -44.00 15.86
C GLU A 6 -0.29 -42.74 15.52
N LEU A 7 -0.11 -41.65 16.28
CA LEU A 7 -0.76 -40.39 15.99
C LEU A 7 -0.23 -39.74 14.70
N VAL A 8 1.09 -39.80 14.47
CA VAL A 8 1.69 -39.28 13.22
C VAL A 8 1.19 -40.08 12.01
N LYS A 9 1.17 -41.43 12.09
CA LYS A 9 0.64 -42.29 11.03
C LYS A 9 -0.84 -42.02 10.72
N LYS A 10 -1.65 -41.72 11.76
CA LYS A 10 -3.07 -41.32 11.55
C LYS A 10 -3.20 -39.97 10.85
N VAL A 11 -2.30 -39.02 11.14
CA VAL A 11 -2.29 -37.72 10.46
C VAL A 11 -1.85 -37.84 9.00
N GLU A 12 -0.91 -38.77 8.70
CA GLU A 12 -0.47 -39.08 7.35
C GLU A 12 -1.58 -39.80 6.56
N ALA A 13 -2.19 -40.83 7.15
CA ALA A 13 -3.34 -41.51 6.57
C ALA A 13 -4.53 -40.60 6.30
N GLY A 14 -4.81 -39.64 7.22
CA GLY A 14 -5.81 -38.62 7.00
C GLY A 14 -5.48 -37.69 5.83
N ALA A 15 -4.19 -37.43 5.57
CA ALA A 15 -3.76 -36.61 4.43
C ALA A 15 -3.90 -37.36 3.07
N GLU A 16 -3.69 -38.66 3.04
CA GLU A 16 -3.89 -39.47 1.82
C GLU A 16 -5.36 -39.61 1.42
N VAL A 17 -6.26 -39.59 2.41
CA VAL A 17 -7.72 -39.69 2.22
C VAL A 17 -8.37 -38.31 2.02
N GLU A 18 -7.65 -37.23 2.24
CA GLU A 18 -8.17 -35.85 2.22
C GLU A 18 -8.88 -35.48 0.91
N ASP A 19 -8.36 -35.91 -0.24
CA ASP A 19 -8.92 -35.58 -1.56
C ASP A 19 -10.07 -36.50 -1.98
N SER A 20 -10.09 -37.77 -1.48
CA SER A 20 -11.09 -38.78 -1.89
C SER A 20 -12.34 -38.75 -0.99
N LYS A 21 -12.18 -38.59 0.32
CA LYS A 21 -13.27 -38.62 1.30
C LYS A 21 -13.09 -37.56 2.40
N PRO A 22 -13.57 -36.33 2.17
CA PRO A 22 -13.33 -35.20 3.08
C PRO A 22 -13.88 -35.39 4.48
N GLN A 23 -15.03 -36.04 4.62
CA GLN A 23 -15.66 -36.23 5.93
C GLN A 23 -14.93 -37.27 6.80
N GLU A 24 -14.40 -38.33 6.21
CA GLU A 24 -13.58 -39.33 6.92
C GLU A 24 -12.26 -38.69 7.39
N ALA A 25 -11.65 -37.84 6.58
CA ALA A 25 -10.45 -37.08 6.95
C ALA A 25 -10.69 -36.15 8.14
N VAL A 26 -11.82 -35.44 8.13
CA VAL A 26 -12.23 -34.56 9.27
C VAL A 26 -12.41 -35.39 10.56
N ALA A 27 -13.06 -36.57 10.49
CA ALA A 27 -13.25 -37.43 11.64
C ALA A 27 -11.92 -37.96 12.18
N THR A 28 -10.99 -38.40 11.30
CA THR A 28 -9.67 -38.86 11.72
C THR A 28 -8.82 -37.76 12.36
N TYR A 29 -8.85 -36.53 11.85
CA TYR A 29 -8.16 -35.42 12.46
C TYR A 29 -8.77 -35.03 13.82
N ARG A 30 -10.09 -35.05 13.97
CA ARG A 30 -10.77 -34.83 15.25
C ARG A 30 -10.39 -35.89 16.27
N ASP A 31 -10.36 -37.16 15.89
CA ASP A 31 -9.93 -38.27 16.77
C ASP A 31 -8.47 -38.11 17.24
N VAL A 32 -7.57 -37.58 16.38
CA VAL A 32 -6.17 -37.29 16.78
C VAL A 32 -6.10 -36.12 17.75
N ILE A 33 -6.90 -35.07 17.54
CA ILE A 33 -6.89 -33.87 18.37
C ILE A 33 -7.47 -34.13 19.76
N PHE A 34 -8.65 -34.80 19.82
CA PHE A 34 -9.41 -35.01 21.06
C PHE A 34 -9.16 -36.38 21.70
N GLY A 35 -8.48 -37.28 21.00
CA GLY A 35 -8.14 -38.59 21.53
C GLY A 35 -7.17 -38.52 22.75
N ALA A 36 -7.24 -39.53 23.62
CA ALA A 36 -6.44 -39.66 24.80
C ALA A 36 -4.97 -39.98 24.47
N GLY A 37 -4.26 -39.05 23.84
CA GLY A 37 -2.82 -39.10 23.61
C GLY A 37 -2.05 -38.47 24.77
N GLY A 38 -0.83 -38.96 25.03
CA GLY A 38 0.06 -38.42 26.07
C GLY A 38 0.39 -36.94 25.84
N SER A 39 0.90 -36.30 26.89
CA SER A 39 1.41 -34.92 26.84
C SER A 39 2.86 -34.81 26.33
N ASP A 40 3.34 -35.84 25.62
CA ASP A 40 4.70 -35.89 25.10
C ASP A 40 4.91 -34.89 23.98
N GLY A 41 6.15 -34.38 23.85
CA GLY A 41 6.49 -33.34 22.88
C GLY A 41 6.12 -33.67 21.44
N ASP A 42 6.19 -34.95 21.05
CA ASP A 42 5.87 -35.40 19.70
C ASP A 42 4.36 -35.62 19.49
N SER A 43 3.63 -36.02 20.53
CA SER A 43 2.17 -36.05 20.51
C SER A 43 1.57 -34.65 20.36
N ILE A 44 2.17 -33.62 20.97
CA ILE A 44 1.78 -32.22 20.83
C ILE A 44 2.05 -31.72 19.41
N LYS A 45 3.17 -32.11 18.78
CA LYS A 45 3.45 -31.77 17.36
C LYS A 45 2.44 -32.43 16.40
N ALA A 46 2.08 -33.68 16.64
CA ALA A 46 1.05 -34.38 15.86
C ALA A 46 -0.32 -33.69 15.97
N LYS A 47 -0.71 -33.27 17.19
CA LYS A 47 -1.95 -32.51 17.44
C LYS A 47 -1.92 -31.13 16.78
N GLU A 48 -0.75 -30.43 16.78
CA GLU A 48 -0.55 -29.14 16.10
C GLU A 48 -0.73 -29.31 14.60
N SER A 49 -0.10 -30.32 13.97
CA SER A 49 -0.22 -30.60 12.54
C SER A 49 -1.63 -31.05 12.13
N ALA A 50 -2.30 -31.86 12.97
CA ALA A 50 -3.69 -32.25 12.75
C ALA A 50 -4.65 -31.06 12.81
N SER A 51 -4.45 -30.15 13.78
CA SER A 51 -5.22 -28.92 13.89
C SER A 51 -5.03 -27.99 12.69
N ASP A 52 -3.81 -27.86 12.18
CA ASP A 52 -3.51 -27.04 11.00
C ASP A 52 -4.15 -27.63 9.72
N LYS A 53 -4.06 -28.96 9.52
CA LYS A 53 -4.70 -29.63 8.39
C LYS A 53 -6.23 -29.56 8.46
N LEU A 54 -6.82 -29.76 9.65
CA LEU A 54 -8.25 -29.69 9.87
C LEU A 54 -8.78 -28.27 9.57
N SER A 55 -8.09 -27.25 10.06
CA SER A 55 -8.49 -25.87 9.79
C SER A 55 -8.39 -25.48 8.32
N LYS A 56 -7.33 -25.91 7.60
CA LYS A 56 -7.23 -25.75 6.15
C LYS A 56 -8.35 -26.47 5.40
N ARG A 57 -8.77 -27.63 5.92
CA ARG A 57 -9.87 -28.37 5.32
C ARG A 57 -11.21 -27.66 5.48
N TYR A 58 -11.50 -27.15 6.68
CA TYR A 58 -12.72 -26.34 6.89
C TYR A 58 -12.71 -25.06 6.04
N ALA A 59 -11.55 -24.45 5.82
CA ALA A 59 -11.44 -23.30 4.92
C ALA A 59 -11.74 -23.66 3.45
N LYS A 60 -11.25 -24.83 2.97
CA LYS A 60 -11.58 -25.33 1.62
C LYS A 60 -13.06 -25.68 1.45
N LEU A 61 -13.75 -26.03 2.54
CA LEU A 61 -15.21 -26.31 2.57
C LEU A 61 -16.05 -25.05 2.82
N GLU A 62 -15.39 -23.89 2.99
CA GLU A 62 -16.05 -22.63 3.33
C GLU A 62 -16.91 -22.68 4.61
N ASP A 63 -16.59 -23.60 5.54
CA ASP A 63 -17.34 -23.78 6.78
C ASP A 63 -16.71 -22.97 7.93
N ALA A 64 -16.95 -21.66 7.93
CA ALA A 64 -16.46 -20.75 8.95
C ALA A 64 -17.03 -21.00 10.35
N PRO A 65 -18.34 -21.38 10.54
CA PRO A 65 -18.88 -21.78 11.82
C PRO A 65 -18.14 -22.97 12.46
N ALA A 66 -17.72 -23.95 11.65
CA ALA A 66 -16.96 -25.09 12.16
C ALA A 66 -15.57 -24.69 12.68
N LEU A 67 -14.92 -23.69 12.09
CA LEU A 67 -13.65 -23.14 12.60
C LEU A 67 -13.84 -22.45 13.97
N ARG A 68 -14.97 -21.73 14.17
CA ARG A 68 -15.30 -21.12 15.47
C ARG A 68 -15.53 -22.19 16.55
N THR A 69 -16.30 -23.24 16.23
CA THR A 69 -16.53 -24.36 17.16
C THR A 69 -15.24 -25.10 17.49
N LEU A 70 -14.37 -25.33 16.50
CA LEU A 70 -13.06 -25.95 16.69
C LEU A 70 -12.21 -25.15 17.69
N LEU A 71 -12.14 -23.82 17.58
CA LEU A 71 -11.40 -22.99 18.52
C LEU A 71 -11.93 -23.07 19.95
N THR A 72 -13.25 -23.17 20.12
CA THR A 72 -13.86 -23.32 21.45
C THR A 72 -13.60 -24.71 22.04
N GLU A 73 -13.68 -25.75 21.23
CA GLU A 73 -13.37 -27.14 21.61
C GLU A 73 -11.89 -27.36 21.95
N LEU A 74 -10.97 -26.60 21.33
CA LEU A 74 -9.53 -26.66 21.62
C LEU A 74 -9.14 -26.00 22.96
N ARG A 75 -9.99 -25.19 23.59
CA ARG A 75 -9.68 -24.49 24.86
C ARG A 75 -9.18 -25.42 25.97
N PRO A 76 -9.80 -26.59 26.26
CA PRO A 76 -9.29 -27.48 27.28
C PRO A 76 -7.90 -28.06 26.94
N LEU A 77 -7.60 -28.27 25.66
CA LEU A 77 -6.28 -28.71 25.19
C LEU A 77 -5.19 -27.64 25.43
N PHE A 78 -5.54 -26.37 25.35
CA PHE A 78 -4.61 -25.26 25.57
C PHE A 78 -4.08 -25.17 27.01
N ALA A 79 -4.70 -25.83 27.97
CA ALA A 79 -4.17 -25.94 29.32
C ALA A 79 -2.96 -26.90 29.42
N THR A 80 -2.90 -27.89 28.53
CA THR A 80 -1.84 -28.92 28.52
C THR A 80 -0.69 -28.57 27.57
N VAL A 81 -0.91 -27.67 26.62
CA VAL A 81 0.05 -27.27 25.55
C VAL A 81 0.86 -26.03 25.99
N PRO A 82 2.17 -25.96 25.69
CA PRO A 82 2.98 -24.78 25.96
C PRO A 82 2.40 -23.51 25.36
N LYS A 83 2.46 -22.39 26.11
CA LYS A 83 1.84 -21.09 25.71
C LYS A 83 2.22 -20.62 24.30
N ALA A 84 3.48 -20.85 23.89
CA ALA A 84 3.97 -20.47 22.56
C ALA A 84 3.29 -21.26 21.42
N LYS A 85 3.12 -22.58 21.59
CA LYS A 85 2.44 -23.43 20.60
C LYS A 85 0.95 -23.11 20.53
N THR A 86 0.29 -22.88 21.65
CA THR A 86 -1.10 -22.41 21.70
C THR A 86 -1.26 -21.12 20.90
N ALA A 87 -0.37 -20.14 21.09
CA ALA A 87 -0.42 -18.87 20.37
C ALA A 87 -0.23 -19.05 18.84
N LYS A 88 0.57 -20.04 18.43
CA LYS A 88 0.77 -20.38 17.04
C LYS A 88 -0.50 -21.00 16.42
N ILE A 89 -1.12 -21.97 17.12
CA ILE A 89 -2.35 -22.63 16.65
C ILE A 89 -3.48 -21.62 16.50
N VAL A 90 -3.73 -20.78 17.51
CA VAL A 90 -4.78 -19.76 17.46
C VAL A 90 -4.55 -18.79 16.31
N ARG A 91 -3.32 -18.32 16.10
CA ARG A 91 -2.97 -17.46 14.98
C ARG A 91 -3.25 -18.12 13.63
N ASN A 92 -2.73 -19.34 13.43
CA ASN A 92 -2.92 -20.05 12.17
C ASN A 92 -4.41 -20.22 11.84
N ILE A 93 -5.25 -20.55 12.83
CA ILE A 93 -6.69 -20.69 12.60
C ILE A 93 -7.33 -19.36 12.23
N ILE A 94 -6.94 -18.26 12.88
CA ILE A 94 -7.45 -16.91 12.55
C ILE A 94 -6.98 -16.48 11.15
N ASP A 95 -5.73 -16.77 10.78
CA ASP A 95 -5.17 -16.43 9.47
C ASP A 95 -5.82 -17.27 8.35
N ILE A 96 -6.13 -18.54 8.62
CA ILE A 96 -6.84 -19.41 7.69
C ILE A 96 -8.30 -18.94 7.50
N LEU A 97 -8.98 -18.56 8.59
CA LEU A 97 -10.33 -18.00 8.51
C LEU A 97 -10.36 -16.69 7.70
N ALA A 98 -9.31 -15.89 7.79
CA ALA A 98 -9.17 -14.66 7.03
C ALA A 98 -9.05 -14.88 5.51
N GLY A 99 -8.67 -16.06 5.10
CA GLY A 99 -8.65 -16.46 3.67
C GLY A 99 -10.02 -16.87 3.11
N VAL A 100 -11.05 -17.02 3.96
CA VAL A 100 -12.40 -17.43 3.53
C VAL A 100 -13.24 -16.16 3.27
N PRO A 101 -13.66 -15.91 2.03
CA PRO A 101 -14.42 -14.71 1.68
C PRO A 101 -15.84 -14.74 2.27
N GLY A 102 -16.40 -13.58 2.61
CA GLY A 102 -17.79 -13.42 2.99
C GLY A 102 -18.13 -13.65 4.47
N PHE A 103 -17.16 -13.86 5.35
CA PHE A 103 -17.36 -14.11 6.78
C PHE A 103 -16.70 -13.05 7.70
N ASP A 104 -16.59 -11.81 7.25
CA ASP A 104 -15.87 -10.75 7.96
C ASP A 104 -16.46 -10.47 9.35
N ASP A 105 -17.79 -10.44 9.49
CA ASP A 105 -18.47 -10.24 10.78
C ASP A 105 -18.15 -11.38 11.76
N LEU A 106 -18.14 -12.61 11.28
CA LEU A 106 -17.80 -13.80 12.07
C LEU A 106 -16.34 -13.77 12.53
N GLN A 107 -15.43 -13.29 11.68
CA GLN A 107 -14.02 -13.08 12.03
C GLN A 107 -13.87 -12.05 13.16
N VAL A 108 -14.60 -10.95 13.08
CA VAL A 108 -14.62 -9.91 14.12
C VAL A 108 -15.12 -10.46 15.45
N GLU A 109 -16.24 -11.19 15.45
CA GLU A 109 -16.77 -11.82 16.67
C GLU A 109 -15.77 -12.81 17.27
N LEU A 110 -15.19 -13.68 16.44
CA LEU A 110 -14.20 -14.65 16.86
C LEU A 110 -12.94 -13.98 17.45
N CYS A 111 -12.44 -12.94 16.81
CA CYS A 111 -11.32 -12.17 17.34
C CYS A 111 -11.65 -11.52 18.70
N LYS A 112 -12.87 -10.95 18.86
CA LYS A 112 -13.34 -10.41 20.15
C LYS A 112 -13.39 -11.50 21.25
N GLU A 113 -13.93 -12.67 20.91
CA GLU A 113 -13.95 -13.81 21.84
C GLU A 113 -12.53 -14.26 22.25
N GLN A 114 -11.62 -14.33 21.28
CA GLN A 114 -10.23 -14.72 21.57
C GLN A 114 -9.49 -13.66 22.37
N VAL A 115 -9.74 -12.38 22.16
CA VAL A 115 -9.21 -11.28 22.97
C VAL A 115 -9.71 -11.39 24.42
N ALA A 116 -11.00 -11.63 24.62
CA ALA A 116 -11.59 -11.81 25.96
C ALA A 116 -11.00 -13.03 26.68
N TRP A 117 -10.86 -14.16 25.98
CA TRP A 117 -10.22 -15.36 26.52
C TRP A 117 -8.75 -15.13 26.85
N ALA A 118 -7.98 -14.53 25.93
CA ALA A 118 -6.55 -14.25 26.16
C ALA A 118 -6.33 -13.29 27.33
N ARG A 119 -7.27 -12.36 27.59
CA ARG A 119 -7.26 -11.45 28.74
C ARG A 119 -7.52 -12.22 30.05
N ALA A 120 -8.49 -13.13 30.06
CA ALA A 120 -8.79 -13.97 31.21
C ALA A 120 -7.60 -14.88 31.58
N GLU A 121 -6.93 -15.47 30.60
CA GLU A 121 -5.75 -16.33 30.75
C GLU A 121 -4.43 -15.56 30.95
N LYS A 122 -4.47 -14.22 30.98
CA LYS A 122 -3.28 -13.34 31.11
C LYS A 122 -2.21 -13.62 30.04
N ARG A 123 -2.63 -13.92 28.81
CA ARG A 123 -1.75 -14.18 27.65
C ARG A 123 -1.54 -12.90 26.84
N THR A 124 -0.74 -11.97 27.33
CA THR A 124 -0.59 -10.62 26.78
C THR A 124 -0.09 -10.62 25.32
N PHE A 125 0.95 -11.38 24.98
CA PHE A 125 1.49 -11.42 23.61
C PHE A 125 0.48 -11.94 22.59
N LEU A 126 -0.29 -12.97 22.93
CA LEU A 126 -1.35 -13.47 22.04
C LEU A 126 -2.44 -12.42 21.87
N ARG A 127 -2.87 -11.80 22.96
CA ARG A 127 -3.89 -10.75 22.93
C ARG A 127 -3.48 -9.63 22.00
N HIS A 128 -2.27 -9.09 22.12
CA HIS A 128 -1.80 -7.97 21.27
C HIS A 128 -1.80 -8.34 19.79
N ARG A 129 -1.39 -9.56 19.42
CA ARG A 129 -1.42 -10.00 18.04
C ARG A 129 -2.83 -10.20 17.49
N VAL A 130 -3.77 -10.69 18.31
CA VAL A 130 -5.17 -10.81 17.91
C VAL A 130 -5.85 -9.43 17.82
N GLU A 131 -5.55 -8.51 18.75
CA GLU A 131 -6.03 -7.12 18.70
C GLU A 131 -5.49 -6.39 17.45
N LEU A 132 -4.23 -6.63 17.05
CA LEU A 132 -3.67 -6.10 15.81
C LEU A 132 -4.43 -6.65 14.59
N ARG A 133 -4.72 -7.95 14.56
CA ARG A 133 -5.51 -8.55 13.48
C ARG A 133 -6.93 -7.99 13.43
N LEU A 134 -7.57 -7.83 14.58
CA LEU A 134 -8.90 -7.24 14.71
C LEU A 134 -8.92 -5.80 14.16
N SER A 135 -7.87 -5.02 14.42
CA SER A 135 -7.77 -3.66 13.87
C SER A 135 -7.57 -3.65 12.35
N GLY A 136 -6.90 -4.66 11.79
CA GLY A 136 -6.85 -4.87 10.34
C GLY A 136 -8.23 -5.16 9.74
N LEU A 137 -9.01 -6.04 10.36
CA LEU A 137 -10.39 -6.32 9.93
C LEU A 137 -11.29 -5.08 10.00
N TYR A 138 -11.12 -4.24 11.02
CA TYR A 138 -11.85 -2.97 11.08
C TYR A 138 -11.46 -2.00 9.95
N LEU A 139 -10.19 -2.03 9.48
CA LEU A 139 -9.79 -1.26 8.30
C LEU A 139 -10.51 -1.77 7.04
N ASP A 140 -10.56 -3.09 6.83
CA ASP A 140 -11.19 -3.72 5.67
C ASP A 140 -12.71 -3.45 5.66
N MET A 141 -13.35 -3.47 6.83
CA MET A 141 -14.77 -3.13 7.03
C MET A 141 -15.05 -1.61 7.05
N LYS A 142 -14.04 -0.76 6.86
CA LYS A 142 -14.14 0.71 6.90
C LYS A 142 -14.60 1.28 8.26
N ALA A 143 -14.48 0.53 9.35
CA ALA A 143 -14.79 0.98 10.71
C ALA A 143 -13.58 1.71 11.36
N PHE A 144 -13.14 2.80 10.74
CA PHE A 144 -11.88 3.49 11.05
C PHE A 144 -11.77 4.01 12.49
N GLN A 145 -12.89 4.47 13.06
CA GLN A 145 -12.86 5.05 14.42
C GLN A 145 -12.57 4.00 15.49
N ASP A 146 -13.16 2.81 15.35
CA ASP A 146 -12.95 1.72 16.31
C ASP A 146 -11.56 1.10 16.14
N ALA A 147 -11.09 1.02 14.88
CA ALA A 147 -9.70 0.66 14.59
C ALA A 147 -8.70 1.59 15.27
N LEU A 148 -8.86 2.93 15.15
CA LEU A 148 -7.96 3.91 15.77
C LEU A 148 -7.96 3.86 17.30
N LYS A 149 -9.14 3.68 17.93
CA LYS A 149 -9.22 3.51 19.40
C LYS A 149 -8.45 2.29 19.87
N LEU A 150 -8.63 1.16 19.16
CA LEU A 150 -7.97 -0.10 19.48
C LEU A 150 -6.45 0.03 19.30
N ILE A 151 -6.00 0.59 18.19
CA ILE A 151 -4.58 0.82 17.88
C ILE A 151 -3.93 1.75 18.89
N GLY A 152 -4.57 2.86 19.26
CA GLY A 152 -4.04 3.81 20.24
C GLY A 152 -3.80 3.15 21.60
N HIS A 153 -4.75 2.32 22.07
CA HIS A 153 -4.61 1.56 23.30
C HIS A 153 -3.48 0.51 23.20
N LEU A 154 -3.45 -0.22 22.08
CA LEU A 154 -2.45 -1.27 21.82
C LEU A 154 -1.03 -0.67 21.73
N ALA A 155 -0.85 0.44 21.02
CA ALA A 155 0.42 1.14 20.91
C ALA A 155 0.95 1.59 22.28
N PHE A 156 0.07 2.09 23.15
CA PHE A 156 0.46 2.50 24.51
C PHE A 156 0.94 1.31 25.37
N GLU A 157 0.27 0.17 25.30
CA GLU A 157 0.66 -1.03 26.03
C GLU A 157 1.96 -1.62 25.50
N VAL A 158 2.09 -1.74 24.17
CA VAL A 158 3.26 -2.36 23.52
C VAL A 158 4.52 -1.49 23.67
N LYS A 159 4.39 -0.16 23.70
CA LYS A 159 5.50 0.75 24.05
C LYS A 159 6.09 0.45 25.43
N LYS A 160 5.28 0.06 26.41
CA LYS A 160 5.76 -0.32 27.74
C LYS A 160 6.51 -1.65 27.75
N LEU A 161 6.24 -2.53 26.79
CA LEU A 161 6.88 -3.84 26.65
C LEU A 161 8.13 -3.79 25.75
N ASP A 162 8.36 -2.68 25.04
CA ASP A 162 9.44 -2.44 24.07
C ASP A 162 9.53 -3.52 22.97
N ASP A 163 8.38 -4.09 22.56
CA ASP A 163 8.31 -5.00 21.40
C ASP A 163 8.29 -4.16 20.09
N LYS A 164 9.49 -3.87 19.60
CA LYS A 164 9.67 -3.01 18.41
C LYS A 164 9.08 -3.61 17.14
N LEU A 165 9.13 -4.95 16.98
CA LEU A 165 8.53 -5.61 15.81
C LEU A 165 7.02 -5.38 15.76
N LEU A 166 6.35 -5.58 16.88
CA LEU A 166 4.91 -5.35 16.97
C LEU A 166 4.56 -3.86 16.84
N LEU A 167 5.42 -2.96 17.34
CA LEU A 167 5.26 -1.51 17.15
C LEU A 167 5.33 -1.10 15.68
N VAL A 168 6.20 -1.74 14.89
CA VAL A 168 6.26 -1.49 13.43
C VAL A 168 4.94 -1.87 12.78
N ASP A 169 4.39 -3.05 13.07
CA ASP A 169 3.11 -3.51 12.52
C ASP A 169 1.96 -2.57 12.92
N ILE A 170 1.93 -2.13 14.19
CA ILE A 170 0.91 -1.21 14.73
C ILE A 170 0.96 0.13 14.01
N HIS A 171 2.14 0.76 13.94
CA HIS A 171 2.29 2.06 13.29
C HIS A 171 2.09 2.01 11.77
N LEU A 172 2.42 0.87 11.14
CA LEU A 172 2.12 0.66 9.73
C LEU A 172 0.60 0.60 9.47
N LEU A 173 -0.12 -0.13 10.33
CA LEU A 173 -1.59 -0.19 10.25
C LEU A 173 -2.24 1.16 10.57
N GLU A 174 -1.72 1.89 11.56
CA GLU A 174 -2.12 3.26 11.88
C GLU A 174 -1.96 4.19 10.67
N SER A 175 -0.83 4.08 9.96
CA SER A 175 -0.57 4.84 8.73
C SER A 175 -1.60 4.53 7.63
N LYS A 176 -1.93 3.24 7.43
CA LYS A 176 -2.94 2.82 6.44
C LYS A 176 -4.34 3.35 6.77
N ILE A 177 -4.73 3.32 8.05
CA ILE A 177 -6.03 3.85 8.49
C ILE A 177 -6.10 5.37 8.29
N HIS A 178 -5.03 6.10 8.65
CA HIS A 178 -4.99 7.54 8.43
C HIS A 178 -4.96 7.91 6.95
N TYR A 179 -4.34 7.10 6.11
CA TYR A 179 -4.39 7.24 4.65
C TYR A 179 -5.83 7.05 4.13
N ALA A 180 -6.53 6.00 4.58
CA ALA A 180 -7.93 5.76 4.21
C ALA A 180 -8.87 6.89 4.66
N LEU A 181 -8.56 7.55 5.79
CA LEU A 181 -9.24 8.76 6.26
C LEU A 181 -8.80 10.06 5.55
N ARG A 182 -7.91 9.97 4.56
CA ARG A 182 -7.33 11.14 3.86
C ARG A 182 -6.57 12.11 4.78
N ASN A 183 -6.08 11.64 5.91
CA ASN A 183 -5.29 12.44 6.85
C ASN A 183 -3.78 12.22 6.62
N MET A 184 -3.23 12.85 5.57
CA MET A 184 -1.85 12.66 5.14
C MET A 184 -0.79 13.01 6.22
N PRO A 185 -0.90 14.12 6.97
CA PRO A 185 0.09 14.44 8.00
C PRO A 185 0.21 13.36 9.09
N LYS A 186 -0.91 12.80 9.55
CA LYS A 186 -0.90 11.73 10.55
C LYS A 186 -0.42 10.41 9.98
N ALA A 187 -0.81 10.09 8.73
CA ALA A 187 -0.32 8.90 8.04
C ALA A 187 1.21 8.89 7.91
N LYS A 188 1.80 10.03 7.55
CA LYS A 188 3.26 10.20 7.49
C LYS A 188 3.93 10.11 8.85
N ALA A 189 3.38 10.75 9.87
CA ALA A 189 3.92 10.67 11.22
C ALA A 189 3.95 9.22 11.74
N ALA A 190 2.87 8.46 11.52
CA ALA A 190 2.79 7.05 11.88
C ALA A 190 3.81 6.21 11.07
N LEU A 191 3.94 6.46 9.75
CA LEU A 191 4.92 5.76 8.93
C LEU A 191 6.36 6.06 9.35
N THR A 192 6.67 7.32 9.70
CA THR A 192 7.98 7.72 10.23
C THR A 192 8.29 7.00 11.54
N ALA A 193 7.30 6.86 12.44
CA ALA A 193 7.44 6.10 13.66
C ALA A 193 7.68 4.60 13.38
N ALA A 194 6.97 4.02 12.40
CA ALA A 194 7.21 2.64 11.96
C ALA A 194 8.65 2.45 11.45
N ARG A 195 9.13 3.33 10.57
CA ARG A 195 10.50 3.29 10.02
C ARG A 195 11.57 3.48 11.10
N THR A 196 11.34 4.37 12.06
CA THR A 196 12.28 4.57 13.17
C THR A 196 12.42 3.31 14.02
N ASN A 197 11.31 2.62 14.31
CA ASN A 197 11.34 1.36 15.04
C ASN A 197 11.96 0.24 14.18
N ALA A 198 11.67 0.20 12.88
CA ALA A 198 12.23 -0.78 11.95
C ALA A 198 13.76 -0.65 11.84
N ASN A 199 14.28 0.57 11.75
CA ASN A 199 15.72 0.83 11.66
C ASN A 199 16.49 0.45 12.96
N ALA A 200 15.80 0.35 14.09
CA ALA A 200 16.40 -0.01 15.37
C ALA A 200 16.55 -1.53 15.57
N ILE A 201 15.98 -2.35 14.68
CA ILE A 201 15.96 -3.82 14.78
C ILE A 201 16.19 -4.45 13.42
N TYR A 202 16.49 -5.75 13.40
CA TYR A 202 16.46 -6.51 12.15
C TYR A 202 14.99 -6.80 11.76
N VAL A 203 14.56 -6.24 10.65
CA VAL A 203 13.21 -6.45 10.10
C VAL A 203 13.28 -7.50 8.99
N PRO A 204 12.36 -8.48 8.97
CA PRO A 204 12.25 -9.42 7.86
C PRO A 204 11.96 -8.69 6.53
N PRO A 205 12.52 -9.13 5.39
CA PRO A 205 12.27 -8.49 4.09
C PRO A 205 10.77 -8.41 3.72
N SER A 206 9.97 -9.38 4.17
CA SER A 206 8.51 -9.37 3.98
C SER A 206 7.79 -8.20 4.65
N LEU A 207 8.28 -7.69 5.76
CA LEU A 207 7.74 -6.53 6.44
C LEU A 207 8.34 -5.23 5.88
N GLN A 208 9.64 -5.25 5.52
CA GLN A 208 10.30 -4.10 4.91
C GLN A 208 9.61 -3.69 3.60
N CYS A 209 9.29 -4.65 2.71
CA CYS A 209 8.60 -4.33 1.46
C CYS A 209 7.22 -3.70 1.69
N VAL A 210 6.50 -4.05 2.78
CA VAL A 210 5.21 -3.41 3.10
C VAL A 210 5.41 -1.97 3.57
N ILE A 211 6.48 -1.68 4.31
CA ILE A 211 6.85 -0.32 4.72
C ILE A 211 7.19 0.53 3.48
N ASP A 212 7.97 -0.03 2.56
CA ASP A 212 8.41 0.66 1.35
C ASP A 212 7.23 0.91 0.39
N LEU A 213 6.32 -0.08 0.24
CA LEU A 213 5.07 0.11 -0.50
C LEU A 213 4.23 1.26 0.08
N GLN A 214 4.04 1.28 1.41
CA GLN A 214 3.28 2.35 2.06
C GLN A 214 3.98 3.71 1.92
N SER A 215 5.31 3.74 1.97
CA SER A 215 6.10 4.94 1.73
C SER A 215 5.89 5.47 0.31
N GLY A 216 5.96 4.59 -0.68
CA GLY A 216 5.70 4.91 -2.08
C GLY A 216 4.29 5.47 -2.30
N ILE A 217 3.26 4.87 -1.69
CA ILE A 217 1.87 5.33 -1.79
C ILE A 217 1.72 6.74 -1.23
N LEU A 218 2.28 7.03 -0.04
CA LEU A 218 2.17 8.35 0.57
C LEU A 218 2.92 9.43 -0.23
N HIS A 219 4.09 9.12 -0.81
CA HIS A 219 4.81 10.04 -1.68
C HIS A 219 4.09 10.27 -3.02
N ALA A 220 3.49 9.22 -3.59
CA ALA A 220 2.68 9.35 -4.80
C ALA A 220 1.47 10.29 -4.60
N GLU A 221 0.78 10.18 -3.45
CA GLU A 221 -0.34 11.07 -3.11
C GLU A 221 0.09 12.54 -2.97
N GLU A 222 1.35 12.80 -2.58
CA GLU A 222 1.94 14.15 -2.54
C GLU A 222 2.47 14.63 -3.88
N LYS A 223 2.24 13.86 -4.95
CA LYS A 223 2.74 14.14 -6.30
C LYS A 223 4.27 14.08 -6.44
N ASP A 224 4.99 13.53 -5.44
CA ASP A 224 6.43 13.24 -5.54
C ASP A 224 6.64 11.84 -6.14
N TYR A 225 6.36 11.73 -7.42
CA TYR A 225 6.43 10.46 -8.14
C TYR A 225 7.85 9.92 -8.31
N LYS A 226 8.89 10.79 -8.24
CA LYS A 226 10.28 10.35 -8.36
C LYS A 226 10.72 9.56 -7.12
N THR A 227 10.45 10.10 -5.94
CA THR A 227 10.74 9.42 -4.67
C THR A 227 9.83 8.19 -4.50
N ALA A 228 8.54 8.30 -4.87
CA ALA A 228 7.61 7.17 -4.86
C ALA A 228 8.11 5.99 -5.72
N TYR A 229 8.62 6.27 -6.92
CA TYR A 229 9.21 5.26 -7.79
C TYR A 229 10.37 4.51 -7.13
N SER A 230 11.26 5.21 -6.43
CA SER A 230 12.40 4.58 -5.75
C SER A 230 11.94 3.59 -4.66
N TYR A 231 10.95 3.97 -3.84
CA TYR A 231 10.38 3.07 -2.83
C TYR A 231 9.65 1.89 -3.44
N PHE A 232 8.87 2.10 -4.50
CA PHE A 232 8.21 0.98 -5.20
C PHE A 232 9.21 0.04 -5.86
N PHE A 233 10.33 0.55 -6.36
CA PHE A 233 11.39 -0.27 -6.94
C PHE A 233 12.06 -1.15 -5.89
N GLU A 234 12.41 -0.60 -4.71
CA GLU A 234 12.97 -1.36 -3.59
C GLU A 234 11.98 -2.44 -3.12
N ALA A 235 10.69 -2.07 -2.99
CA ALA A 235 9.65 -3.03 -2.63
C ALA A 235 9.50 -4.14 -3.67
N PHE A 236 9.51 -3.80 -4.96
CA PHE A 236 9.40 -4.77 -6.05
C PHE A 236 10.57 -5.76 -6.07
N GLU A 237 11.80 -5.28 -5.90
CA GLU A 237 12.99 -6.13 -5.87
C GLU A 237 12.92 -7.13 -4.71
N GLN A 238 12.52 -6.68 -3.52
CA GLN A 238 12.36 -7.54 -2.35
C GLN A 238 11.24 -8.56 -2.54
N LEU A 239 10.07 -8.15 -3.07
CA LEU A 239 8.94 -9.04 -3.33
C LEU A 239 9.25 -10.09 -4.39
N ASN A 240 10.02 -9.73 -5.42
CA ASN A 240 10.45 -10.67 -6.45
C ASN A 240 11.43 -11.72 -5.89
N ASN A 241 12.24 -11.37 -4.88
CA ASN A 241 13.11 -12.30 -4.18
C ASN A 241 12.34 -13.22 -3.20
N LEU A 242 11.16 -12.78 -2.72
CA LEU A 242 10.29 -13.55 -1.84
C LEU A 242 9.29 -14.44 -2.61
N ASP A 243 9.28 -14.38 -3.96
CA ASP A 243 8.34 -15.08 -4.86
C ASP A 243 6.85 -14.74 -4.57
N ASP A 244 6.57 -13.57 -3.99
CA ASP A 244 5.21 -13.07 -3.81
C ASP A 244 4.73 -12.35 -5.09
N SER A 245 4.18 -13.13 -6.01
CA SER A 245 3.78 -12.65 -7.34
C SER A 245 2.67 -11.60 -7.29
N ALA A 246 1.69 -11.74 -6.39
CA ALA A 246 0.53 -10.85 -6.34
C ALA A 246 0.93 -9.42 -5.94
N ARG A 247 1.72 -9.28 -4.86
CA ARG A 247 2.20 -7.97 -4.40
C ARG A 247 3.26 -7.39 -5.33
N ALA A 248 4.08 -8.23 -5.96
CA ALA A 248 5.09 -7.79 -6.93
C ALA A 248 4.43 -7.17 -8.17
N VAL A 249 3.33 -7.75 -8.68
CA VAL A 249 2.55 -7.17 -9.77
C VAL A 249 1.96 -5.80 -9.38
N ALA A 250 1.43 -5.67 -8.17
CA ALA A 250 0.91 -4.38 -7.67
C ALA A 250 2.02 -3.32 -7.58
N ALA A 251 3.20 -3.68 -7.00
CA ALA A 251 4.34 -2.78 -6.93
C ALA A 251 4.82 -2.35 -8.34
N LEU A 252 4.87 -3.27 -9.29
CA LEU A 252 5.25 -2.98 -10.66
C LEU A 252 4.25 -2.05 -11.35
N LYS A 253 2.93 -2.25 -11.17
CA LYS A 253 1.90 -1.30 -11.65
C LYS A 253 2.15 0.12 -11.13
N TYR A 254 2.42 0.26 -9.82
CA TYR A 254 2.68 1.57 -9.20
C TYR A 254 3.96 2.23 -9.73
N MET A 255 5.02 1.43 -9.95
CA MET A 255 6.25 1.92 -10.60
C MET A 255 5.99 2.47 -12.00
N LEU A 256 5.24 1.72 -12.82
CA LEU A 256 4.91 2.12 -14.18
C LEU A 256 4.06 3.40 -14.19
N MET A 257 3.08 3.48 -13.30
CA MET A 257 2.27 4.69 -13.12
C MET A 257 3.14 5.90 -12.74
N CYS A 258 4.07 5.76 -11.79
CA CYS A 258 4.97 6.84 -11.40
C CYS A 258 5.85 7.30 -12.57
N LYS A 259 6.32 6.38 -13.42
CA LYS A 259 7.09 6.73 -14.62
C LYS A 259 6.27 7.51 -15.64
N VAL A 260 5.02 7.12 -15.88
CA VAL A 260 4.12 7.86 -16.76
C VAL A 260 3.87 9.27 -16.19
N MET A 261 3.61 9.40 -14.88
CA MET A 261 3.40 10.70 -14.23
C MET A 261 4.64 11.61 -14.22
N CYS A 262 5.85 11.01 -14.27
CA CYS A 262 7.11 11.75 -14.41
C CYS A 262 7.42 12.19 -15.86
N ASN A 263 6.52 11.99 -16.81
CA ASN A 263 6.74 12.21 -18.26
C ASN A 263 7.84 11.31 -18.86
N GLN A 264 8.10 10.15 -18.30
CA GLN A 264 9.09 9.16 -18.76
C GLN A 264 8.39 7.88 -19.24
N ALA A 265 7.34 8.05 -20.07
CA ALA A 265 6.54 6.92 -20.56
C ALA A 265 7.34 5.96 -21.47
N GLU A 266 8.42 6.42 -22.10
CA GLU A 266 9.31 5.60 -22.92
C GLU A 266 10.02 4.49 -22.10
N ASP A 267 10.35 4.77 -20.84
CA ASP A 267 11.02 3.82 -19.94
C ASP A 267 10.10 2.64 -19.54
N VAL A 268 8.78 2.79 -19.68
CA VAL A 268 7.80 1.76 -19.30
C VAL A 268 8.04 0.47 -20.09
N ALA A 269 8.31 0.56 -21.39
CA ALA A 269 8.58 -0.60 -22.23
C ALA A 269 9.86 -1.34 -21.78
N SER A 270 10.90 -0.61 -21.42
CA SER A 270 12.17 -1.17 -20.96
C SER A 270 12.04 -1.86 -19.59
N LEU A 271 11.26 -1.29 -18.66
CA LEU A 271 10.99 -1.86 -17.33
C LEU A 271 10.23 -3.18 -17.44
N ILE A 272 9.22 -3.26 -18.29
CA ILE A 272 8.45 -4.48 -18.50
C ILE A 272 9.30 -5.57 -19.18
N SER A 273 10.21 -5.18 -20.08
CA SER A 273 11.14 -6.11 -20.74
C SER A 273 12.30 -6.55 -19.83
N SER A 274 12.45 -5.94 -18.66
CA SER A 274 13.47 -6.33 -17.68
C SER A 274 13.22 -7.76 -17.16
N LYS A 275 14.27 -8.38 -16.63
CA LYS A 275 14.22 -9.76 -16.08
C LYS A 275 13.13 -9.92 -14.99
N GLY A 276 12.90 -8.89 -14.18
CA GLY A 276 11.83 -8.88 -13.16
C GLY A 276 10.44 -8.75 -13.78
N GLY A 277 10.28 -7.85 -14.77
CA GLY A 277 8.99 -7.62 -15.45
C GLY A 277 8.52 -8.84 -16.26
N LEU A 278 9.43 -9.57 -16.92
CA LEU A 278 9.11 -10.75 -17.70
C LEU A 278 8.50 -11.90 -16.88
N LYS A 279 8.83 -12.00 -15.59
CA LYS A 279 8.24 -13.02 -14.70
C LYS A 279 6.75 -12.79 -14.41
N HIS A 280 6.29 -11.55 -14.51
CA HIS A 280 4.96 -11.13 -14.06
C HIS A 280 4.05 -10.68 -15.21
N GLN A 281 4.29 -11.15 -16.43
CA GLN A 281 3.46 -10.79 -17.59
C GLN A 281 1.99 -11.18 -17.38
N GLY A 282 1.09 -10.26 -17.74
CA GLY A 282 -0.36 -10.46 -17.61
C GLY A 282 -1.14 -9.25 -18.14
N GLU A 283 -2.45 -9.40 -18.25
CA GLU A 283 -3.38 -8.37 -18.77
C GLU A 283 -3.26 -7.02 -18.04
N THR A 284 -2.95 -7.05 -16.75
CA THR A 284 -2.78 -5.83 -15.93
C THR A 284 -1.59 -4.99 -16.37
N LEU A 285 -0.49 -5.64 -16.77
CA LEU A 285 0.69 -4.94 -17.30
C LEU A 285 0.47 -4.47 -18.74
N ASP A 286 -0.31 -5.22 -19.53
CA ASP A 286 -0.67 -4.79 -20.88
C ASP A 286 -1.59 -3.56 -20.85
N ALA A 287 -2.47 -3.44 -19.84
CA ALA A 287 -3.22 -2.22 -19.59
C ALA A 287 -2.29 -1.02 -19.33
N MET A 288 -1.27 -1.17 -18.47
CA MET A 288 -0.30 -0.11 -18.20
C MET A 288 0.56 0.25 -19.41
N LYS A 289 0.91 -0.73 -20.27
CA LYS A 289 1.58 -0.46 -21.58
C LYS A 289 0.69 0.38 -22.49
N ALA A 290 -0.60 0.03 -22.58
CA ALA A 290 -1.55 0.76 -23.40
C ALA A 290 -1.74 2.21 -22.91
N VAL A 291 -1.82 2.41 -21.58
CA VAL A 291 -1.86 3.74 -20.97
C VAL A 291 -0.59 4.54 -21.30
N ALA A 292 0.60 3.93 -21.13
CA ALA A 292 1.87 4.59 -21.47
C ALA A 292 1.96 4.94 -22.96
N ALA A 293 1.50 4.06 -23.85
CA ALA A 293 1.47 4.31 -25.29
C ALA A 293 0.51 5.46 -25.66
N ALA A 294 -0.67 5.52 -25.04
CA ALA A 294 -1.63 6.63 -25.22
C ALA A 294 -1.03 7.95 -24.70
N TYR A 295 -0.32 7.91 -23.58
CA TYR A 295 0.36 9.07 -23.02
C TYR A 295 1.50 9.57 -23.93
N THR A 296 2.32 8.67 -24.47
CA THR A 296 3.41 9.02 -25.42
C THR A 296 2.85 9.64 -26.70
N LYS A 297 1.72 9.14 -27.19
CA LYS A 297 1.00 9.71 -28.33
C LYS A 297 0.29 11.04 -28.01
N ARG A 298 0.16 11.36 -26.74
CA ARG A 298 -0.61 12.51 -26.21
C ARG A 298 -2.05 12.54 -26.73
N SER A 299 -2.70 11.37 -26.85
CA SER A 299 -4.06 11.23 -27.34
C SER A 299 -5.02 10.98 -26.19
N LEU A 300 -5.90 11.93 -25.90
CA LEU A 300 -6.97 11.77 -24.92
C LEU A 300 -7.98 10.70 -25.34
N LYS A 301 -8.27 10.59 -26.64
CA LYS A 301 -9.21 9.59 -27.17
C LYS A 301 -8.68 8.17 -26.97
N ASP A 302 -7.40 7.95 -27.26
CA ASP A 302 -6.76 6.65 -27.04
C ASP A 302 -6.71 6.31 -25.54
N LEU A 303 -6.46 7.30 -24.67
CA LEU A 303 -6.47 7.09 -23.22
C LEU A 303 -7.88 6.70 -22.73
N GLN A 304 -8.93 7.40 -23.15
CA GLN A 304 -10.31 7.06 -22.80
C GLN A 304 -10.71 5.68 -23.31
N ALA A 305 -10.34 5.33 -24.54
CA ALA A 305 -10.57 4.01 -25.11
C ALA A 305 -9.83 2.92 -24.32
N THR A 306 -8.60 3.17 -23.87
CA THR A 306 -7.84 2.22 -23.04
C THR A 306 -8.44 2.08 -21.65
N LEU A 307 -8.88 3.16 -21.01
CA LEU A 307 -9.55 3.14 -19.71
C LEU A 307 -10.86 2.32 -19.76
N THR A 308 -11.66 2.48 -20.81
CA THR A 308 -12.90 1.68 -21.00
C THR A 308 -12.61 0.22 -21.29
N SER A 309 -11.56 -0.07 -22.08
CA SER A 309 -11.18 -1.46 -22.41
C SER A 309 -10.63 -2.24 -21.23
N TYR A 310 -9.95 -1.58 -20.31
CA TYR A 310 -9.28 -2.18 -19.14
C TYR A 310 -9.87 -1.71 -17.80
N GLU A 311 -11.16 -1.35 -17.79
CA GLU A 311 -11.83 -0.85 -16.59
C GLU A 311 -11.74 -1.81 -15.41
N ALA A 312 -11.89 -3.12 -15.66
CA ALA A 312 -11.79 -4.14 -14.61
C ALA A 312 -10.38 -4.20 -13.99
N GLN A 313 -9.31 -4.13 -14.80
CA GLN A 313 -7.93 -4.26 -14.32
C GLN A 313 -7.37 -2.98 -13.67
N LEU A 314 -7.86 -1.83 -14.09
CA LEU A 314 -7.42 -0.52 -13.58
C LEU A 314 -8.31 0.00 -12.43
N GLY A 315 -9.60 -0.40 -12.40
CA GLY A 315 -10.56 0.00 -11.38
C GLY A 315 -10.44 -0.76 -10.06
N ASP A 316 -9.89 -1.98 -10.06
CA ASP A 316 -9.72 -2.80 -8.86
C ASP A 316 -8.83 -2.13 -7.79
N ASP A 317 -7.82 -1.37 -8.21
CA ASP A 317 -6.88 -0.70 -7.31
C ASP A 317 -7.31 0.76 -7.05
N PRO A 318 -7.81 1.10 -5.84
CA PRO A 318 -8.27 2.46 -5.52
C PRO A 318 -7.16 3.51 -5.63
N ILE A 319 -5.90 3.10 -5.49
CA ILE A 319 -4.72 3.96 -5.61
C ILE A 319 -4.54 4.36 -7.08
N ILE A 320 -4.54 3.38 -7.99
CA ILE A 320 -4.40 3.64 -9.43
C ILE A 320 -5.57 4.48 -9.92
N ALA A 321 -6.81 4.14 -9.53
CA ALA A 321 -8.00 4.89 -9.92
C ALA A 321 -7.92 6.38 -9.50
N ALA A 322 -7.41 6.67 -8.31
CA ALA A 322 -7.21 8.05 -7.84
C ALA A 322 -6.18 8.82 -8.70
N HIS A 323 -5.11 8.15 -9.12
CA HIS A 323 -4.07 8.79 -9.93
C HIS A 323 -4.38 8.84 -11.43
N LEU A 324 -5.28 7.98 -11.94
CA LEU A 324 -5.72 8.03 -13.35
C LEU A 324 -6.43 9.34 -13.68
N GLY A 325 -7.24 9.87 -12.75
CA GLY A 325 -7.84 11.21 -12.92
C GLY A 325 -6.78 12.31 -13.04
N ALA A 326 -5.78 12.29 -12.18
CA ALA A 326 -4.65 13.23 -12.25
C ALA A 326 -3.81 13.06 -13.54
N LEU A 327 -3.68 11.82 -14.03
CA LEU A 327 -3.03 11.52 -15.30
C LEU A 327 -3.79 12.11 -16.50
N GLN A 328 -5.11 11.96 -16.51
CA GLN A 328 -5.98 12.53 -17.54
C GLN A 328 -5.89 14.05 -17.56
N ASP A 329 -5.90 14.70 -16.39
CA ASP A 329 -5.71 16.13 -16.25
C ASP A 329 -4.34 16.59 -16.79
N SER A 330 -3.26 15.88 -16.41
CA SER A 330 -1.90 16.18 -16.89
C SER A 330 -1.77 16.02 -18.41
N LEU A 331 -2.37 14.99 -18.98
CA LEU A 331 -2.38 14.79 -20.43
C LEU A 331 -3.17 15.87 -21.16
N MET A 332 -4.31 16.30 -20.61
CA MET A 332 -5.09 17.40 -21.14
C MET A 332 -4.28 18.71 -21.15
N GLU A 333 -3.60 19.02 -20.07
CA GLU A 333 -2.73 20.20 -19.97
C GLU A 333 -1.60 20.17 -21.00
N GLN A 334 -0.94 19.02 -21.17
CA GLN A 334 0.11 18.88 -22.17
C GLN A 334 -0.40 19.04 -23.62
N ASN A 335 -1.60 18.53 -23.90
CA ASN A 335 -2.24 18.73 -25.21
C ASN A 335 -2.60 20.19 -25.45
N LEU A 336 -3.15 20.87 -24.43
CA LEU A 336 -3.46 22.31 -24.52
C LEU A 336 -2.18 23.11 -24.76
N LEU A 337 -1.11 22.88 -24.01
CA LEU A 337 0.18 23.57 -24.21
C LEU A 337 0.71 23.37 -25.61
N ARG A 338 0.70 22.14 -26.13
CA ARG A 338 1.19 21.84 -27.48
C ARG A 338 0.39 22.58 -28.57
N VAL A 339 -0.93 22.71 -28.38
CA VAL A 339 -1.78 23.42 -29.37
C VAL A 339 -1.55 24.93 -29.31
N ILE A 340 -1.28 25.48 -28.12
CA ILE A 340 -1.11 26.91 -27.86
C ILE A 340 0.29 27.40 -28.20
N GLU A 341 1.33 26.59 -27.97
CA GLU A 341 2.77 26.94 -28.10
C GLU A 341 3.12 27.67 -29.43
N PRO A 342 2.61 27.27 -30.61
CA PRO A 342 2.98 27.93 -31.86
C PRO A 342 2.25 29.27 -32.12
N PHE A 343 1.34 29.71 -31.27
CA PHE A 343 0.49 30.86 -31.48
C PHE A 343 0.68 31.94 -30.43
N SER A 344 0.68 33.21 -30.83
CA SER A 344 0.62 34.35 -29.93
C SER A 344 -0.81 34.73 -29.53
N THR A 345 -1.78 34.43 -30.39
CA THR A 345 -3.21 34.63 -30.13
C THR A 345 -4.01 33.50 -30.74
N VAL A 346 -4.89 32.86 -29.93
CA VAL A 346 -5.68 31.70 -30.35
C VAL A 346 -7.14 31.89 -29.97
N GLU A 347 -8.05 31.53 -30.87
CA GLU A 347 -9.48 31.43 -30.55
C GLU A 347 -9.75 30.17 -29.67
N ILE A 348 -10.40 30.33 -28.53
CA ILE A 348 -10.70 29.25 -27.62
C ILE A 348 -11.63 28.21 -28.28
N ALA A 349 -12.57 28.66 -29.12
CA ALA A 349 -13.45 27.78 -29.90
C ALA A 349 -12.69 26.88 -30.88
N HIS A 350 -11.56 27.33 -31.40
CA HIS A 350 -10.70 26.53 -32.29
C HIS A 350 -9.93 25.48 -31.50
N VAL A 351 -9.39 25.86 -30.33
CA VAL A 351 -8.71 24.92 -29.41
C VAL A 351 -9.66 23.82 -28.95
N ALA A 352 -10.88 24.17 -28.55
CA ALA A 352 -11.93 23.26 -28.14
C ALA A 352 -12.28 22.22 -29.23
N LYS A 353 -12.35 22.65 -30.48
CA LYS A 353 -12.58 21.76 -31.63
C LYS A 353 -11.42 20.81 -31.91
N LEU A 354 -10.17 21.28 -31.78
CA LEU A 354 -8.98 20.46 -32.01
C LEU A 354 -8.84 19.33 -30.96
N ILE A 355 -9.20 19.63 -29.72
CA ILE A 355 -9.07 18.67 -28.58
C ILE A 355 -10.35 17.85 -28.42
N ASP A 356 -11.47 18.27 -29.04
CA ASP A 356 -12.79 17.63 -28.95
C ASP A 356 -13.38 17.66 -27.53
N LEU A 357 -13.24 18.83 -26.88
CA LEU A 357 -13.76 19.10 -25.55
C LEU A 357 -14.76 20.25 -25.54
N PRO A 358 -15.70 20.29 -24.55
CA PRO A 358 -16.61 21.41 -24.37
C PRO A 358 -15.85 22.70 -24.03
N LEU A 359 -16.29 23.82 -24.63
CA LEU A 359 -15.63 25.13 -24.51
C LEU A 359 -15.44 25.57 -23.06
N ALA A 360 -16.45 25.34 -22.19
CA ALA A 360 -16.38 25.71 -20.76
C ALA A 360 -15.27 24.96 -19.97
N GLU A 361 -15.01 23.69 -20.30
CA GLU A 361 -13.93 22.92 -19.69
C GLU A 361 -12.56 23.44 -20.13
N VAL A 362 -12.41 23.76 -21.42
CA VAL A 362 -11.17 24.32 -21.96
C VAL A 362 -10.86 25.67 -21.32
N GLU A 363 -11.84 26.58 -21.22
CA GLU A 363 -11.68 27.88 -20.56
C GLU A 363 -11.26 27.72 -19.08
N THR A 364 -11.92 26.82 -18.36
CA THR A 364 -11.60 26.57 -16.96
C THR A 364 -10.18 26.03 -16.79
N LYS A 365 -9.76 25.09 -17.65
CA LYS A 365 -8.42 24.54 -17.60
C LYS A 365 -7.34 25.54 -18.02
N LEU A 366 -7.57 26.33 -19.06
CA LEU A 366 -6.65 27.40 -19.45
C LEU A 366 -6.47 28.43 -18.35
N SER A 367 -7.56 28.83 -17.70
CA SER A 367 -7.52 29.73 -16.54
C SER A 367 -6.68 29.13 -15.38
N GLN A 368 -6.86 27.84 -15.07
CA GLN A 368 -6.06 27.16 -14.06
C GLN A 368 -4.57 27.12 -14.44
N MET A 369 -4.25 26.82 -15.70
CA MET A 369 -2.87 26.74 -16.18
C MET A 369 -2.15 28.10 -16.12
N ILE A 370 -2.86 29.22 -16.37
CA ILE A 370 -2.32 30.56 -16.20
C ILE A 370 -2.05 30.84 -14.70
N LEU A 371 -3.00 30.48 -13.81
CA LEU A 371 -2.83 30.65 -12.37
C LEU A 371 -1.70 29.79 -11.80
N ASP A 372 -1.51 28.60 -12.34
CA ASP A 372 -0.41 27.69 -11.97
C ASP A 372 0.95 28.10 -12.57
N GLY A 373 0.98 29.15 -13.39
CA GLY A 373 2.21 29.65 -14.00
C GLY A 373 2.83 28.70 -15.03
N LYS A 374 2.03 27.84 -15.67
CA LYS A 374 2.50 26.91 -16.71
C LYS A 374 2.81 27.59 -18.02
N PHE A 375 2.18 28.70 -18.30
CA PHE A 375 2.48 29.67 -19.36
C PHE A 375 1.97 31.05 -18.95
N GLU A 376 2.56 32.08 -19.51
CA GLU A 376 2.11 33.47 -19.30
C GLU A 376 1.12 33.87 -20.41
N GLY A 377 -0.06 34.33 -20.01
CA GLY A 377 -1.09 34.69 -20.97
C GLY A 377 -2.30 35.36 -20.31
N ILE A 378 -3.15 35.92 -21.16
CA ILE A 378 -4.42 36.56 -20.78
C ILE A 378 -5.57 35.87 -21.51
N LEU A 379 -6.59 35.47 -20.76
CA LEU A 379 -7.83 34.94 -21.28
C LEU A 379 -8.84 36.07 -21.47
N ASP A 380 -9.15 36.44 -22.67
CA ASP A 380 -10.20 37.40 -23.00
C ASP A 380 -11.50 36.67 -23.33
N GLN A 381 -12.39 36.59 -22.34
CA GLN A 381 -13.70 35.97 -22.51
C GLN A 381 -14.63 36.77 -23.43
N GLY A 382 -14.46 38.11 -23.50
CA GLY A 382 -15.29 38.96 -24.35
C GLY A 382 -15.03 38.75 -25.84
N ALA A 383 -13.77 38.60 -26.22
CA ALA A 383 -13.35 38.31 -27.57
C ALA A 383 -13.29 36.80 -27.87
N GLY A 384 -13.37 35.93 -26.84
CA GLY A 384 -13.23 34.48 -26.98
C GLY A 384 -11.83 34.04 -27.39
N CYS A 385 -10.82 34.84 -27.05
CA CYS A 385 -9.42 34.63 -27.46
C CYS A 385 -8.49 34.46 -26.25
N LEU A 386 -7.46 33.63 -26.43
CA LEU A 386 -6.33 33.50 -25.52
C LEU A 386 -5.13 34.22 -26.15
N ILE A 387 -4.53 35.14 -25.42
CA ILE A 387 -3.28 35.82 -25.75
C ILE A 387 -2.16 35.17 -24.96
N VAL A 388 -1.14 34.65 -25.66
CA VAL A 388 0.01 33.97 -25.04
C VAL A 388 1.21 34.90 -25.13
N TYR A 389 1.89 35.08 -24.03
CA TYR A 389 3.14 35.84 -23.96
C TYR A 389 4.32 34.90 -24.04
N ASP A 390 5.36 35.28 -24.79
CA ASP A 390 6.63 34.57 -24.76
C ASP A 390 7.31 34.86 -23.43
N ASP A 391 7.83 33.83 -22.80
CA ASP A 391 8.70 33.96 -21.64
C ASP A 391 9.91 34.82 -22.02
N GLY A 392 9.94 36.06 -21.53
CA GLY A 392 11.09 36.93 -21.75
C GLY A 392 12.34 36.23 -21.22
N ALA A 393 13.38 36.15 -22.02
CA ALA A 393 14.63 35.54 -21.63
C ALA A 393 15.05 36.07 -20.23
N PRO A 394 15.30 35.22 -19.22
CA PRO A 394 15.54 35.65 -17.85
C PRO A 394 16.74 36.62 -17.86
N ASN A 395 16.49 37.88 -17.48
CA ASN A 395 17.52 38.89 -17.51
C ASN A 395 18.52 38.63 -16.38
N THR A 396 19.50 37.78 -16.68
CA THR A 396 20.57 37.36 -15.75
C THR A 396 21.36 38.57 -15.21
N MET A 397 21.33 39.71 -15.93
CA MET A 397 22.00 40.94 -15.53
C MET A 397 21.43 41.53 -14.25
N TYR A 398 20.10 41.52 -14.05
CA TYR A 398 19.50 42.02 -12.80
C TYR A 398 19.92 41.19 -11.61
N LYS A 399 19.92 39.89 -11.74
CA LYS A 399 20.33 38.97 -10.66
C LYS A 399 21.80 39.15 -10.30
N ALA A 400 22.66 39.19 -11.31
CA ALA A 400 24.10 39.42 -11.11
C ALA A 400 24.40 40.81 -10.52
N THR A 401 23.63 41.84 -10.88
CA THR A 401 23.76 43.19 -10.34
C THR A 401 23.34 43.21 -8.85
N LEU A 402 22.26 42.57 -8.48
CA LEU A 402 21.83 42.46 -7.09
C LEU A 402 22.84 41.71 -6.20
N GLU A 403 23.40 40.61 -6.73
CA GLU A 403 24.48 39.87 -6.07
C GLU A 403 25.72 40.72 -5.89
N THR A 404 26.10 41.51 -6.91
CA THR A 404 27.24 42.43 -6.86
C THR A 404 27.01 43.50 -5.77
N ILE A 405 25.84 44.12 -5.75
CA ILE A 405 25.51 45.12 -4.76
C ILE A 405 25.54 44.53 -3.31
N SER A 406 24.98 43.32 -3.13
CA SER A 406 25.04 42.64 -1.84
C SER A 406 26.45 42.29 -1.40
N ASN A 407 27.33 41.92 -2.33
CA ASN A 407 28.75 41.66 -2.06
C ASN A 407 29.50 42.95 -1.72
N MET A 408 29.21 44.04 -2.41
CA MET A 408 29.75 45.36 -2.08
C MET A 408 29.36 45.84 -0.69
N ASP A 409 28.11 45.68 -0.30
CA ASP A 409 27.58 45.97 1.02
C ASP A 409 28.35 45.22 2.11
N ARG A 410 28.55 43.93 1.96
CA ARG A 410 29.39 43.11 2.88
C ARG A 410 30.84 43.58 2.97
N VAL A 411 31.42 44.04 1.86
CA VAL A 411 32.77 44.58 1.87
C VAL A 411 32.83 45.89 2.61
N VAL A 412 31.85 46.79 2.41
CA VAL A 412 31.77 48.08 3.10
C VAL A 412 31.62 47.86 4.61
N ASP A 413 30.73 46.95 5.01
CA ASP A 413 30.53 46.60 6.43
C ASP A 413 31.81 46.09 7.09
N SER A 414 32.53 45.20 6.38
CA SER A 414 33.79 44.67 6.87
C SER A 414 34.89 45.71 6.97
N LEU A 415 34.93 46.68 6.05
CA LEU A 415 35.86 47.82 6.09
C LEU A 415 35.48 48.77 7.24
N MET A 416 34.21 49.05 7.44
CA MET A 416 33.69 49.88 8.53
C MET A 416 34.04 49.28 9.90
N ALA A 417 33.85 47.97 10.05
CA ALA A 417 34.19 47.24 11.27
C ALA A 417 35.74 47.20 11.54
N LYS A 418 36.56 47.18 10.49
CA LYS A 418 38.03 47.28 10.61
C LYS A 418 38.45 48.70 10.91
N SER A 419 37.88 49.71 10.24
CA SER A 419 38.16 51.11 10.44
C SER A 419 37.82 51.56 11.87
N SER A 420 36.68 51.16 12.41
CA SER A 420 36.28 51.45 13.80
C SER A 420 37.30 50.90 14.83
N LYS A 421 37.95 49.78 14.54
CA LYS A 421 39.00 49.22 15.41
C LYS A 421 40.34 49.96 15.32
N ILE A 422 40.58 50.75 14.27
CA ILE A 422 41.79 51.53 14.09
C ILE A 422 41.64 52.93 14.72
N VAL A 423 40.43 53.46 14.75
CA VAL A 423 40.11 54.76 15.28
C VAL A 423 39.81 54.73 16.80
N ALA A 424 39.47 53.57 17.35
CA ALA A 424 39.35 53.29 18.77
C ALA A 424 40.73 52.95 19.39
#